data_0b2405072fecedb60afbc07f49ca5d9d
#
_entry.id   0b2405072fecedb60afbc07f49ca5d9d
#
_cell.length_a   1.000
_cell.length_b   1.000
_cell.length_c   1.000
_cell.angle_alpha   90.00
_cell.angle_beta   90.00
_cell.angle_gamma   90.00
#
_symmetry.space_group_name_H-M   'P 1'
#
loop_
_entity.id
_entity.type
_entity.pdbx_description
1 polymer ?
#
loop_
_entity_poly.entity_id
_entity_poly.type
_entity_poly.pdbx_seq_one_letter_code
_entity_poly.pdbx_strand_id
1 'polypeptide(L)'
;MVGYKATAVLSTVLASSHAFAPAALVGQQQCATQLAAASAEPITFDTVDSRTGKPTGTSFLPAETVERAAKGNPIEKAKLKKDGTSAFVDVYDFAAKIRAGEMTWEDVEKADMNSRLKFVGMLHRDKRTPGQFLMRLKVPNGIVNADQMRFYADCVEKYGEEKGVVDITTRQNIQLRGVKIEDAPDIIDGLHARNQTSFQSALDSVRNMVGHPLAGIDDLEMVDTREFCNAVNDLVSLDPVTGTRGNPVWGNLPRKFNIAISGSRDDYAHSHINDIGLVPCAHAETGVMGFNLALGGYMSIKRVAESVPADMWIPAEREAVVTLCEAILRIFRDESERKDRQKARLLWLVEKYGVEDFKKAVIKEIESYDRGVKVEDAQPTSTEPFERRELLGVHKQPQEGKSRVGVLVPTGRLSPKECRQIADLADEYSGGEVRLTVEQNLIFPNVDDDKVSAMLKEDSLGKKSRLEANPGFIEGNTVSCTGAQFCGLALIETKVHAESVAKKLEDLVTVDRPIRIHWTGCPNSCGQVQVADIGIMGAPARKLNEETGKMMAVPGCKIFVGGRIGEDAHLALEPFKSGVPLAEEELIPELVEILKSEFGAVDKKVRKRDKIKKLVGLS
;
A
#
# COMPACT_ATOMS: atom_id res chain seq x y z
N MET A 1 9.89 7.59 53.60
CA MET A 1 10.63 6.32 53.72
C MET A 1 9.63 5.18 53.64
N VAL A 2 9.43 4.61 52.48
CA VAL A 2 8.90 3.25 52.28
C VAL A 2 9.48 2.77 50.96
N GLY A 3 10.37 1.78 51.03
CA GLY A 3 11.04 1.23 49.86
C GLY A 3 10.21 0.15 49.21
N TYR A 4 10.21 0.11 47.91
CA TYR A 4 9.72 -1.02 47.14
C TYR A 4 10.91 -1.83 46.60
N LYS A 5 10.93 -3.10 47.03
CA LYS A 5 11.88 -4.12 46.52
C LYS A 5 11.38 -4.63 45.20
N ALA A 6 12.24 -4.58 44.16
CA ALA A 6 12.07 -5.31 42.92
C ALA A 6 12.45 -6.78 43.13
N THR A 7 11.57 -7.69 42.75
CA THR A 7 11.84 -9.14 42.77
C THR A 7 12.05 -9.56 41.29
N ALA A 8 13.29 -9.90 40.98
CA ALA A 8 13.65 -10.52 39.70
C ALA A 8 13.27 -12.01 39.74
N VAL A 9 12.52 -12.47 38.76
CA VAL A 9 12.26 -13.89 38.51
C VAL A 9 13.17 -14.35 37.38
N LEU A 10 14.21 -15.12 37.72
CA LEU A 10 15.02 -15.90 36.80
C LEU A 10 14.25 -17.18 36.46
N SER A 11 13.88 -17.40 35.20
CA SER A 11 13.44 -18.69 34.69
C SER A 11 14.58 -19.36 33.92
N THR A 12 15.12 -20.42 34.54
CA THR A 12 16.09 -21.33 33.98
C THR A 12 15.39 -22.27 32.99
N VAL A 13 15.83 -22.27 31.73
CA VAL A 13 15.44 -23.27 30.74
C VAL A 13 16.50 -24.37 30.74
N LEU A 14 16.12 -25.60 31.13
CA LEU A 14 16.91 -26.82 31.05
C LEU A 14 16.95 -27.29 29.58
N ALA A 15 18.15 -27.38 29.03
CA ALA A 15 18.45 -28.05 27.78
C ALA A 15 18.51 -29.57 27.99
N SER A 16 17.67 -30.31 27.29
CA SER A 16 17.81 -31.79 27.18
C SER A 16 18.49 -32.11 25.84
N SER A 17 19.73 -32.57 25.95
CA SER A 17 20.52 -33.15 24.86
C SER A 17 20.08 -34.59 24.63
N HIS A 18 19.61 -34.93 23.43
CA HIS A 18 19.53 -36.30 22.94
C HIS A 18 20.54 -36.47 21.81
N ALA A 19 21.57 -37.24 22.14
CA ALA A 19 22.57 -37.73 21.20
C ALA A 19 21.96 -38.86 20.35
N PHE A 20 22.08 -38.78 19.03
CA PHE A 20 21.87 -39.90 18.12
C PHE A 20 23.22 -40.36 17.56
N ALA A 21 23.50 -41.63 17.75
CA ALA A 21 24.66 -42.33 17.23
C ALA A 21 24.54 -42.63 15.72
N PRO A 22 25.65 -42.78 14.97
CA PRO A 22 25.62 -43.01 13.52
C PRO A 22 25.36 -44.50 13.21
N ALA A 23 24.44 -44.75 12.29
CA ALA A 23 24.24 -46.07 11.69
C ALA A 23 25.09 -46.20 10.41
N ALA A 24 25.68 -47.38 10.29
CA ALA A 24 26.72 -47.77 9.36
C ALA A 24 26.28 -47.88 7.89
N LEU A 25 27.26 -47.68 7.00
CA LEU A 25 27.26 -47.97 5.57
C LEU A 25 26.88 -49.43 5.25
N VAL A 26 25.98 -49.62 4.29
CA VAL A 26 25.89 -50.86 3.50
C VAL A 26 25.62 -50.52 2.03
N GLY A 27 26.56 -50.92 1.17
CA GLY A 27 26.30 -51.51 -0.15
C GLY A 27 25.94 -50.60 -1.31
N GLN A 28 26.94 -50.25 -2.11
CA GLN A 28 26.81 -49.88 -3.52
C GLN A 28 26.18 -51.01 -4.34
N GLN A 29 25.14 -50.71 -5.09
CA GLN A 29 24.89 -51.39 -6.36
C GLN A 29 24.50 -50.33 -7.41
N GLN A 30 25.38 -50.17 -8.39
CA GLN A 30 25.17 -49.45 -9.63
C GLN A 30 24.03 -50.11 -10.40
N CYS A 31 22.97 -49.39 -10.67
CA CYS A 31 22.03 -49.67 -11.72
C CYS A 31 22.04 -48.52 -12.70
N ALA A 32 22.88 -48.63 -13.71
CA ALA A 32 22.92 -47.73 -14.84
C ALA A 32 21.68 -47.98 -15.73
N THR A 33 20.64 -47.20 -15.55
CA THR A 33 19.58 -47.07 -16.55
C THR A 33 19.84 -45.74 -17.27
N GLN A 34 20.42 -45.84 -18.48
CA GLN A 34 20.40 -44.78 -19.49
C GLN A 34 18.93 -44.53 -19.84
N LEU A 35 18.31 -43.56 -19.20
CA LEU A 35 17.16 -42.88 -19.76
C LEU A 35 17.70 -41.91 -20.80
N ALA A 36 17.47 -42.23 -22.08
CA ALA A 36 17.65 -41.31 -23.19
C ALA A 36 16.91 -40.00 -22.85
N ALA A 37 17.66 -38.96 -22.56
CA ALA A 37 17.14 -37.62 -22.51
C ALA A 37 16.62 -37.30 -23.90
N ALA A 38 15.32 -37.41 -24.11
CA ALA A 38 14.68 -36.75 -25.24
C ALA A 38 15.10 -35.29 -25.17
N SER A 39 15.83 -34.84 -26.18
CA SER A 39 16.21 -33.44 -26.33
C SER A 39 14.92 -32.65 -26.49
N ALA A 40 14.39 -32.15 -25.36
CA ALA A 40 13.37 -31.14 -25.45
C ALA A 40 14.00 -29.95 -26.18
N GLU A 41 13.43 -29.56 -27.31
CA GLU A 41 13.83 -28.35 -27.98
C GLU A 41 13.88 -27.20 -26.98
N PRO A 42 14.94 -26.36 -27.00
CA PRO A 42 15.04 -25.25 -26.08
C PRO A 42 13.82 -24.36 -26.28
N ILE A 43 13.07 -24.12 -25.21
CA ILE A 43 11.92 -23.23 -25.24
C ILE A 43 12.46 -21.84 -25.59
N THR A 44 12.23 -21.38 -26.82
CA THR A 44 12.57 -20.01 -27.23
C THR A 44 11.48 -19.08 -26.73
N PHE A 45 11.87 -18.12 -25.91
CA PHE A 45 10.99 -17.06 -25.43
C PHE A 45 11.18 -15.80 -26.27
N ASP A 46 10.09 -15.07 -26.55
CA ASP A 46 10.17 -13.77 -27.19
C ASP A 46 10.85 -12.76 -26.25
N THR A 47 12.14 -12.56 -26.46
CA THR A 47 12.92 -11.55 -25.72
C THR A 47 12.79 -10.14 -26.31
N VAL A 48 12.18 -10.04 -27.49
CA VAL A 48 11.92 -8.79 -28.21
C VAL A 48 10.45 -8.79 -28.64
N ASP A 49 9.74 -7.69 -28.38
CA ASP A 49 8.39 -7.50 -28.93
C ASP A 49 8.48 -7.26 -30.44
N SER A 50 7.95 -8.18 -31.24
CA SER A 50 8.06 -8.18 -32.72
C SER A 50 7.42 -6.95 -33.36
N ARG A 51 6.47 -6.27 -32.73
CA ARG A 51 5.78 -5.07 -33.25
C ARG A 51 6.61 -3.81 -33.05
N THR A 52 7.34 -3.72 -31.94
CA THR A 52 8.09 -2.52 -31.54
C THR A 52 9.59 -2.65 -31.72
N GLY A 53 10.11 -3.88 -31.88
CA GLY A 53 11.55 -4.16 -31.89
C GLY A 53 12.24 -3.90 -30.53
N LYS A 54 11.47 -3.67 -29.46
CA LYS A 54 12.01 -3.36 -28.13
C LYS A 54 12.20 -4.61 -27.28
N PRO A 55 13.22 -4.62 -26.37
CA PRO A 55 13.39 -5.69 -25.40
C PRO A 55 12.15 -5.85 -24.52
N THR A 56 11.77 -7.09 -24.22
CA THR A 56 10.73 -7.42 -23.25
C THR A 56 11.32 -7.61 -21.83
N GLY A 57 10.48 -7.64 -20.80
CA GLY A 57 10.95 -7.87 -19.44
C GLY A 57 11.68 -9.20 -19.25
N THR A 58 11.33 -10.21 -20.03
CA THR A 58 11.98 -11.53 -20.01
C THR A 58 13.43 -11.47 -20.50
N SER A 59 13.79 -10.56 -21.41
CA SER A 59 15.17 -10.40 -21.92
C SER A 59 16.18 -9.99 -20.85
N PHE A 60 15.71 -9.40 -19.74
CA PHE A 60 16.56 -8.95 -18.65
C PHE A 60 16.73 -10.00 -17.54
N LEU A 61 16.12 -11.18 -17.67
CA LEU A 61 16.29 -12.27 -16.72
C LEU A 61 17.53 -13.11 -17.07
N PRO A 62 18.35 -13.49 -16.06
CA PRO A 62 19.36 -14.53 -16.24
C PRO A 62 18.75 -15.84 -16.73
N ALA A 63 19.49 -16.61 -17.54
CA ALA A 63 19.02 -17.89 -18.10
C ALA A 63 18.49 -18.85 -17.03
N GLU A 64 19.20 -18.98 -15.91
CA GLU A 64 18.77 -19.80 -14.75
C GLU A 64 17.43 -19.34 -14.16
N THR A 65 17.17 -18.03 -14.18
CA THR A 65 15.91 -17.47 -13.69
C THR A 65 14.77 -17.76 -14.66
N VAL A 66 15.03 -17.72 -15.96
CA VAL A 66 14.07 -18.14 -17.00
C VAL A 66 13.71 -19.62 -16.83
N GLU A 67 14.69 -20.49 -16.61
CA GLU A 67 14.44 -21.91 -16.36
C GLU A 67 13.59 -22.15 -15.10
N ARG A 68 13.88 -21.41 -14.01
CA ARG A 68 13.06 -21.48 -12.80
C ARG A 68 11.65 -20.99 -13.02
N ALA A 69 11.47 -19.91 -13.79
CA ALA A 69 10.17 -19.36 -14.13
C ALA A 69 9.36 -20.34 -15.02
N ALA A 70 10.01 -21.04 -15.96
CA ALA A 70 9.38 -22.05 -16.79
C ALA A 70 8.83 -23.25 -15.97
N LYS A 71 9.50 -23.59 -14.88
CA LYS A 71 9.05 -24.59 -13.90
C LYS A 71 8.17 -23.99 -12.79
N GLY A 72 7.90 -22.70 -12.88
CA GLY A 72 7.22 -21.88 -11.87
C GLY A 72 5.70 -22.05 -11.83
N ASN A 73 5.05 -21.15 -11.10
CA ASN A 73 3.60 -21.09 -10.96
C ASN A 73 2.91 -20.64 -12.27
N PRO A 74 1.58 -20.78 -12.40
CA PRO A 74 0.86 -20.43 -13.64
C PRO A 74 1.08 -18.99 -14.13
N ILE A 75 1.30 -18.02 -13.21
CA ILE A 75 1.55 -16.62 -13.59
C ILE A 75 2.94 -16.48 -14.23
N GLU A 76 3.96 -17.16 -13.69
CA GLU A 76 5.30 -17.18 -14.28
C GLU A 76 5.26 -17.74 -15.71
N LYS A 77 4.58 -18.89 -15.89
CA LYS A 77 4.41 -19.50 -17.22
C LYS A 77 3.66 -18.58 -18.19
N ALA A 78 2.63 -17.86 -17.71
CA ALA A 78 1.91 -16.91 -18.54
C ALA A 78 2.77 -15.71 -18.95
N LYS A 79 3.65 -15.21 -18.05
CA LYS A 79 4.61 -14.14 -18.37
C LYS A 79 5.67 -14.57 -19.37
N LEU A 80 6.10 -15.84 -19.36
CA LEU A 80 7.04 -16.38 -20.35
C LEU A 80 6.38 -16.64 -21.70
N LYS A 81 5.10 -17.07 -21.74
CA LYS A 81 4.36 -17.29 -22.99
C LYS A 81 4.16 -15.98 -23.76
N LYS A 82 3.84 -14.89 -23.08
CA LYS A 82 3.75 -13.53 -23.59
C LYS A 82 4.11 -12.57 -22.47
N ASP A 83 5.16 -11.79 -22.66
CA ASP A 83 5.69 -10.92 -21.61
C ASP A 83 4.66 -9.86 -21.17
N GLY A 84 4.71 -9.50 -19.89
CA GLY A 84 3.81 -8.48 -19.32
C GLY A 84 3.99 -7.09 -19.94
N THR A 85 5.19 -6.77 -20.41
CA THR A 85 5.50 -5.49 -21.07
C THR A 85 4.83 -5.35 -22.44
N SER A 86 4.42 -6.45 -23.07
CA SER A 86 3.61 -6.40 -24.31
C SER A 86 2.30 -5.62 -24.10
N ALA A 87 1.77 -5.58 -22.85
CA ALA A 87 0.55 -4.84 -22.54
C ALA A 87 0.68 -3.32 -22.79
N PHE A 88 1.89 -2.77 -22.80
CA PHE A 88 2.11 -1.35 -23.11
C PHE A 88 1.66 -0.97 -24.52
N VAL A 89 1.63 -1.95 -25.45
CA VAL A 89 1.13 -1.78 -26.81
C VAL A 89 -0.24 -2.44 -26.98
N ASP A 90 -0.44 -3.65 -26.43
CA ASP A 90 -1.68 -4.41 -26.57
C ASP A 90 -2.92 -3.60 -26.17
N VAL A 91 -2.82 -2.76 -25.11
CA VAL A 91 -3.96 -1.96 -24.65
C VAL A 91 -4.47 -0.99 -25.71
N TYR A 92 -3.56 -0.42 -26.52
CA TYR A 92 -3.90 0.46 -27.63
C TYR A 92 -4.53 -0.33 -28.79
N ASP A 93 -3.98 -1.50 -29.12
CA ASP A 93 -4.52 -2.37 -30.17
C ASP A 93 -5.93 -2.87 -29.81
N PHE A 94 -6.13 -3.30 -28.58
CA PHE A 94 -7.46 -3.72 -28.10
C PHE A 94 -8.47 -2.56 -28.16
N ALA A 95 -8.08 -1.39 -27.67
CA ALA A 95 -8.94 -0.21 -27.69
C ALA A 95 -9.32 0.20 -29.14
N ALA A 96 -8.36 0.19 -30.06
CA ALA A 96 -8.62 0.52 -31.47
C ALA A 96 -9.64 -0.45 -32.09
N LYS A 97 -9.46 -1.76 -31.91
CA LYS A 97 -10.37 -2.79 -32.43
C LYS A 97 -11.77 -2.71 -31.80
N ILE A 98 -11.85 -2.46 -30.49
CA ILE A 98 -13.15 -2.30 -29.81
C ILE A 98 -13.86 -1.05 -30.32
N ARG A 99 -13.17 0.07 -30.49
CA ARG A 99 -13.73 1.31 -31.05
C ARG A 99 -14.20 1.14 -32.50
N ALA A 100 -13.50 0.31 -33.28
CA ALA A 100 -13.89 -0.04 -34.66
C ALA A 100 -15.05 -1.04 -34.76
N GLY A 101 -15.48 -1.64 -33.63
CA GLY A 101 -16.49 -2.70 -33.61
C GLY A 101 -16.00 -4.05 -34.13
N GLU A 102 -14.69 -4.24 -34.25
CA GLU A 102 -14.06 -5.48 -34.75
C GLU A 102 -13.97 -6.55 -33.65
N MET A 103 -14.04 -6.16 -32.38
CA MET A 103 -14.05 -7.04 -31.22
C MET A 103 -14.78 -6.38 -30.04
N THR A 104 -15.09 -7.20 -29.03
CA THR A 104 -15.62 -6.75 -27.73
C THR A 104 -14.59 -7.01 -26.62
N TRP A 105 -14.84 -6.52 -25.42
CA TRP A 105 -13.95 -6.82 -24.29
C TRP A 105 -13.95 -8.33 -23.93
N GLU A 106 -15.01 -9.08 -24.21
CA GLU A 106 -15.14 -10.51 -24.02
C GLU A 106 -14.20 -11.32 -24.91
N ASP A 107 -13.83 -10.78 -26.07
CA ASP A 107 -12.93 -11.41 -27.05
C ASP A 107 -11.46 -11.31 -26.63
N VAL A 108 -11.14 -10.46 -25.66
CA VAL A 108 -9.76 -10.33 -25.13
C VAL A 108 -9.37 -11.60 -24.37
N GLU A 109 -8.20 -12.16 -24.69
CA GLU A 109 -7.70 -13.40 -24.07
C GLU A 109 -7.73 -13.29 -22.52
N LYS A 110 -8.23 -14.35 -21.85
CA LYS A 110 -8.33 -14.38 -20.38
C LYS A 110 -7.00 -14.10 -19.66
N ALA A 111 -5.88 -14.46 -20.27
CA ALA A 111 -4.57 -14.16 -19.70
C ALA A 111 -4.23 -12.66 -19.77
N ASP A 112 -4.66 -11.96 -20.81
CA ASP A 112 -4.55 -10.50 -20.91
C ASP A 112 -5.47 -9.83 -19.89
N MET A 113 -6.75 -10.19 -19.87
CA MET A 113 -7.74 -9.65 -18.93
C MET A 113 -7.34 -9.83 -17.46
N ASN A 114 -6.85 -11.02 -17.10
CA ASN A 114 -6.60 -11.37 -15.70
C ASN A 114 -5.17 -11.05 -15.23
N SER A 115 -4.22 -10.86 -16.16
CA SER A 115 -2.81 -10.70 -15.80
C SER A 115 -2.12 -9.56 -16.53
N ARG A 116 -2.03 -9.58 -17.87
CA ARG A 116 -1.14 -8.66 -18.61
C ARG A 116 -1.61 -7.21 -18.55
N LEU A 117 -2.91 -6.92 -18.69
CA LEU A 117 -3.45 -5.57 -18.56
C LEU A 117 -3.18 -4.92 -17.18
N LYS A 118 -2.81 -5.72 -16.18
CA LYS A 118 -2.36 -5.16 -14.89
C LYS A 118 -1.02 -4.46 -14.97
N PHE A 119 -0.18 -4.74 -15.99
CA PHE A 119 1.07 -4.02 -16.20
C PHE A 119 0.84 -2.57 -16.65
N VAL A 120 -0.28 -2.30 -17.31
CA VAL A 120 -0.73 -0.92 -17.59
C VAL A 120 -1.67 -0.35 -16.52
N GLY A 121 -1.67 -0.96 -15.34
CA GLY A 121 -2.46 -0.48 -14.19
C GLY A 121 -3.93 -0.92 -14.19
N MET A 122 -4.41 -1.62 -15.21
CA MET A 122 -5.80 -2.02 -15.37
C MET A 122 -6.09 -3.36 -14.67
N LEU A 123 -6.98 -3.36 -13.69
CA LEU A 123 -7.38 -4.54 -12.94
C LEU A 123 -8.86 -4.83 -13.21
N HIS A 124 -9.14 -5.86 -14.01
CA HIS A 124 -10.51 -6.31 -14.27
C HIS A 124 -11.20 -6.77 -13.00
N ARG A 125 -12.49 -6.50 -12.89
CA ARG A 125 -13.32 -6.82 -11.72
C ARG A 125 -14.54 -7.66 -12.13
N ASP A 126 -14.28 -8.69 -12.92
CA ASP A 126 -15.21 -9.64 -13.52
C ASP A 126 -16.48 -9.90 -12.68
N LYS A 127 -16.31 -10.30 -11.42
CA LYS A 127 -17.44 -10.65 -10.54
C LYS A 127 -18.31 -9.47 -10.09
N ARG A 128 -17.84 -8.23 -10.22
CA ARG A 128 -18.52 -7.04 -9.69
C ARG A 128 -18.91 -6.05 -10.77
N THR A 129 -18.00 -5.80 -11.69
CA THR A 129 -18.18 -4.83 -12.78
C THR A 129 -17.61 -5.42 -14.08
N PRO A 130 -18.31 -6.37 -14.74
CA PRO A 130 -17.86 -6.96 -16.01
C PRO A 130 -17.54 -5.89 -17.05
N GLY A 131 -16.43 -6.04 -17.78
CA GLY A 131 -15.97 -5.10 -18.80
C GLY A 131 -15.42 -3.77 -18.26
N GLN A 132 -15.44 -3.55 -16.94
CA GLN A 132 -14.90 -2.36 -16.31
C GLN A 132 -13.69 -2.66 -15.43
N PHE A 133 -12.78 -1.71 -15.37
CA PHE A 133 -11.52 -1.84 -14.69
C PHE A 133 -11.38 -0.81 -13.56
N LEU A 134 -10.58 -1.17 -12.59
CA LEU A 134 -9.87 -0.23 -11.77
C LEU A 134 -8.55 0.08 -12.48
N MET A 135 -8.27 1.34 -12.77
CA MET A 135 -6.95 1.79 -13.19
C MET A 135 -6.20 2.38 -12.00
N ARG A 136 -5.03 1.81 -11.70
CA ARG A 136 -4.16 2.28 -10.62
C ARG A 136 -3.05 3.12 -11.20
N LEU A 137 -2.76 4.25 -10.57
CA LEU A 137 -1.71 5.17 -10.99
C LEU A 137 -0.40 4.93 -10.22
N LYS A 138 0.60 5.75 -10.51
CA LYS A 138 1.79 5.99 -9.70
C LYS A 138 1.84 7.49 -9.37
N VAL A 139 1.82 7.79 -8.07
CA VAL A 139 1.86 9.14 -7.50
C VAL A 139 2.96 9.13 -6.43
N PRO A 140 4.23 9.25 -6.81
CA PRO A 140 5.34 9.19 -5.87
C PRO A 140 5.19 10.28 -4.80
N ASN A 141 5.45 9.90 -3.54
CA ASN A 141 5.26 10.74 -2.35
C ASN A 141 3.83 11.30 -2.17
N GLY A 142 2.85 10.80 -2.93
CA GLY A 142 1.47 11.26 -2.83
C GLY A 142 1.20 12.68 -3.33
N ILE A 143 2.12 13.31 -4.05
CA ILE A 143 1.97 14.71 -4.50
C ILE A 143 1.20 14.75 -5.82
N VAL A 144 0.12 15.53 -5.83
CA VAL A 144 -0.71 15.80 -7.01
C VAL A 144 -0.96 17.32 -7.12
N ASN A 145 -1.33 17.77 -8.31
CA ASN A 145 -1.72 19.15 -8.52
C ASN A 145 -3.20 19.28 -8.96
N ALA A 146 -3.68 20.51 -8.98
CA ALA A 146 -5.07 20.84 -9.33
C ALA A 146 -5.48 20.34 -10.73
N ASP A 147 -4.60 20.45 -11.74
CA ASP A 147 -4.86 19.95 -13.10
C ASP A 147 -5.01 18.41 -13.11
N GLN A 148 -4.17 17.71 -12.38
CA GLN A 148 -4.27 16.27 -12.24
C GLN A 148 -5.58 15.86 -11.54
N MET A 149 -5.99 16.57 -10.49
CA MET A 149 -7.26 16.30 -9.79
C MET A 149 -8.47 16.50 -10.71
N ARG A 150 -8.49 17.56 -11.54
CA ARG A 150 -9.52 17.75 -12.56
C ARG A 150 -9.51 16.64 -13.60
N PHE A 151 -8.32 16.26 -14.07
CA PHE A 151 -8.19 15.17 -15.03
C PHE A 151 -8.72 13.83 -14.49
N TYR A 152 -8.50 13.52 -13.22
CA TYR A 152 -9.09 12.33 -12.61
C TYR A 152 -10.63 12.37 -12.61
N ALA A 153 -11.21 13.53 -12.33
CA ALA A 153 -12.66 13.73 -12.43
C ALA A 153 -13.16 13.44 -13.85
N ASP A 154 -12.51 14.04 -14.86
CA ASP A 154 -12.87 13.89 -16.28
C ASP A 154 -12.78 12.43 -16.75
N CYS A 155 -11.75 11.69 -16.27
CA CYS A 155 -11.59 10.27 -16.58
C CYS A 155 -12.75 9.40 -16.12
N VAL A 156 -13.37 9.71 -14.98
CA VAL A 156 -14.34 8.79 -14.34
C VAL A 156 -15.79 9.24 -14.45
N GLU A 157 -16.05 10.53 -14.66
CA GLU A 157 -17.41 11.11 -14.66
C GLU A 157 -18.37 10.43 -15.63
N LYS A 158 -17.89 10.04 -16.82
CA LYS A 158 -18.68 9.36 -17.85
C LYS A 158 -19.20 7.98 -17.44
N TYR A 159 -18.68 7.38 -16.37
CA TYR A 159 -19.11 6.06 -15.88
C TYR A 159 -20.23 6.12 -14.82
N GLY A 160 -20.69 7.33 -14.48
CA GLY A 160 -21.77 7.60 -13.54
C GLY A 160 -21.37 7.51 -12.06
N GLU A 161 -22.20 8.05 -11.19
CA GLU A 161 -21.89 8.26 -9.76
C GLU A 161 -21.56 6.98 -8.98
N GLU A 162 -22.18 5.87 -9.32
CA GLU A 162 -21.97 4.60 -8.60
C GLU A 162 -20.65 3.90 -8.98
N LYS A 163 -20.16 4.11 -10.21
CA LYS A 163 -19.02 3.39 -10.80
C LYS A 163 -17.83 4.27 -11.08
N GLY A 164 -18.08 5.53 -11.44
CA GLY A 164 -17.08 6.53 -11.77
C GLY A 164 -16.61 7.29 -10.55
N VAL A 165 -15.75 6.68 -9.74
CA VAL A 165 -15.20 7.29 -8.52
C VAL A 165 -13.67 7.24 -8.52
N VAL A 166 -13.07 8.13 -7.73
CA VAL A 166 -11.63 8.19 -7.48
C VAL A 166 -11.38 7.72 -6.04
N ASP A 167 -10.50 6.74 -5.86
CA ASP A 167 -10.12 6.27 -4.52
C ASP A 167 -8.67 6.66 -4.20
N ILE A 168 -8.45 7.36 -3.08
CA ILE A 168 -7.14 7.51 -2.43
C ILE A 168 -6.82 6.20 -1.70
N THR A 169 -5.58 5.73 -1.78
CA THR A 169 -5.18 4.44 -1.23
C THR A 169 -4.28 4.58 0.00
N THR A 170 -4.14 3.48 0.76
CA THR A 170 -3.18 3.35 1.87
C THR A 170 -1.71 3.40 1.44
N ARG A 171 -1.42 3.82 0.21
CA ARG A 171 -0.07 4.06 -0.33
C ARG A 171 0.03 5.40 -1.04
N GLN A 172 -0.69 6.43 -0.58
CA GLN A 172 -0.66 7.78 -1.15
C GLN A 172 -0.87 7.76 -2.68
N ASN A 173 -1.77 6.91 -3.17
CA ASN A 173 -1.93 6.69 -4.59
C ASN A 173 -3.39 6.84 -5.01
N ILE A 174 -3.63 7.00 -6.29
CA ILE A 174 -4.96 7.16 -6.90
C ILE A 174 -5.36 5.87 -7.64
N GLN A 175 -6.65 5.58 -7.55
CA GLN A 175 -7.32 4.54 -8.36
C GLN A 175 -8.56 5.13 -9.03
N LEU A 176 -8.60 5.08 -10.35
CA LEU A 176 -9.75 5.46 -11.17
C LEU A 176 -10.66 4.26 -11.35
N ARG A 177 -11.95 4.41 -11.14
CA ARG A 177 -12.96 3.34 -11.25
C ARG A 177 -13.81 3.48 -12.49
N GLY A 178 -14.32 2.35 -12.98
CA GLY A 178 -15.23 2.31 -14.12
C GLY A 178 -14.53 2.28 -15.48
N VAL A 179 -13.21 2.43 -15.54
CA VAL A 179 -12.44 2.52 -16.79
C VAL A 179 -12.74 1.33 -17.69
N LYS A 180 -12.98 1.59 -18.99
CA LYS A 180 -13.12 0.59 -20.03
C LYS A 180 -11.87 0.51 -20.90
N ILE A 181 -11.68 -0.62 -21.63
CA ILE A 181 -10.50 -0.81 -22.48
C ILE A 181 -10.44 0.25 -23.57
N GLU A 182 -11.56 0.53 -24.21
CA GLU A 182 -11.66 1.52 -25.28
C GLU A 182 -11.29 2.94 -24.84
N ASP A 183 -11.39 3.26 -23.57
CA ASP A 183 -11.03 4.56 -23.02
C ASP A 183 -9.59 4.63 -22.49
N ALA A 184 -8.96 3.48 -22.30
CA ALA A 184 -7.65 3.40 -21.63
C ALA A 184 -6.53 4.19 -22.33
N PRO A 185 -6.40 4.20 -23.67
CA PRO A 185 -5.38 5.02 -24.35
C PRO A 185 -5.47 6.50 -24.00
N ASP A 186 -6.66 7.08 -24.07
CA ASP A 186 -6.86 8.53 -23.82
C ASP A 186 -6.49 8.89 -22.37
N ILE A 187 -6.81 7.98 -21.43
CA ILE A 187 -6.45 8.16 -20.01
C ILE A 187 -4.94 8.03 -19.83
N ILE A 188 -4.31 7.02 -20.44
CA ILE A 188 -2.86 6.79 -20.34
C ILE A 188 -2.10 7.98 -20.93
N ASP A 189 -2.46 8.42 -22.13
CA ASP A 189 -1.81 9.56 -22.79
C ASP A 189 -2.01 10.87 -22.01
N GLY A 190 -3.21 11.07 -21.48
CA GLY A 190 -3.50 12.21 -20.61
C GLY A 190 -2.72 12.21 -19.29
N LEU A 191 -2.47 11.04 -18.71
CA LEU A 191 -1.58 10.88 -17.55
C LEU A 191 -0.13 11.19 -17.91
N HIS A 192 0.36 10.64 -19.04
CA HIS A 192 1.74 10.87 -19.50
C HIS A 192 1.98 12.36 -19.80
N ALA A 193 1.02 13.06 -20.41
CA ALA A 193 1.08 14.50 -20.64
C ALA A 193 1.17 15.33 -19.34
N ARG A 194 0.68 14.76 -18.22
CA ARG A 194 0.73 15.35 -16.87
C ARG A 194 1.87 14.78 -15.99
N ASN A 195 2.86 14.18 -16.63
CA ASN A 195 4.01 13.55 -15.98
C ASN A 195 3.63 12.45 -14.97
N GLN A 196 2.51 11.79 -15.17
CA GLN A 196 2.06 10.65 -14.39
C GLN A 196 1.99 9.38 -15.24
N THR A 197 1.75 8.23 -14.62
CA THR A 197 1.59 6.96 -15.33
C THR A 197 0.74 5.98 -14.54
N SER A 198 0.08 5.06 -15.27
CA SER A 198 -0.52 3.85 -14.71
C SER A 198 0.36 2.62 -14.94
N PHE A 199 1.41 2.72 -15.75
CA PHE A 199 2.27 1.61 -16.11
C PHE A 199 3.00 1.04 -14.90
N GLN A 200 3.11 -0.29 -14.85
CA GLN A 200 3.80 -1.04 -13.78
C GLN A 200 3.30 -0.73 -12.35
N SER A 201 2.04 -0.31 -12.21
CA SER A 201 1.42 -0.02 -10.91
C SER A 201 0.70 -1.22 -10.27
N ALA A 202 0.58 -2.35 -10.98
CA ALA A 202 -0.15 -3.53 -10.51
C ALA A 202 0.57 -4.84 -10.86
N LEU A 203 0.00 -5.99 -10.46
CA LEU A 203 0.55 -7.34 -10.56
C LEU A 203 1.97 -7.46 -9.93
N ASP A 204 2.95 -7.95 -10.68
CA ASP A 204 4.31 -8.22 -10.24
C ASP A 204 5.22 -7.05 -10.66
N SER A 205 4.97 -5.90 -10.10
CA SER A 205 5.69 -4.65 -10.32
C SER A 205 5.98 -3.96 -9.00
N VAL A 206 6.89 -3.02 -9.01
CA VAL A 206 7.11 -2.10 -7.90
C VAL A 206 5.92 -1.16 -7.80
N ARG A 207 5.34 -1.05 -6.60
CA ARG A 207 4.16 -0.23 -6.32
C ARG A 207 4.52 1.25 -6.22
N ASN A 208 3.52 2.08 -5.88
CA ASN A 208 3.78 3.49 -5.62
C ASN A 208 4.86 3.67 -4.55
N MET A 209 5.75 4.65 -4.77
CA MET A 209 6.72 5.08 -3.76
C MET A 209 5.98 5.87 -2.69
N VAL A 210 5.99 5.35 -1.47
CA VAL A 210 5.39 6.01 -0.32
C VAL A 210 6.45 6.85 0.36
N GLY A 211 6.15 8.13 0.58
CA GLY A 211 7.05 9.06 1.25
C GLY A 211 6.38 9.82 2.39
N HIS A 212 7.09 10.77 2.93
CA HIS A 212 6.58 11.62 4.01
C HIS A 212 5.59 12.65 3.45
N PRO A 213 4.32 12.69 3.89
CA PRO A 213 3.32 13.61 3.31
C PRO A 213 3.62 15.08 3.63
N LEU A 214 4.39 15.35 4.70
CA LEU A 214 4.79 16.69 5.10
C LEU A 214 6.17 17.10 4.55
N ALA A 215 6.75 16.34 3.62
CA ALA A 215 8.09 16.62 3.09
C ALA A 215 8.25 18.07 2.61
N GLY A 216 9.25 18.79 3.12
CA GLY A 216 9.55 20.20 2.85
C GLY A 216 8.64 21.20 3.58
N ILE A 217 7.69 20.76 4.41
CA ILE A 217 6.78 21.61 5.19
C ILE A 217 6.65 21.15 6.66
N ASP A 218 7.52 20.26 7.10
CA ASP A 218 7.51 19.70 8.45
C ASP A 218 8.59 20.35 9.31
N ASP A 219 8.21 20.84 10.49
CA ASP A 219 9.13 21.39 11.50
C ASP A 219 10.02 20.32 12.17
N LEU A 220 9.63 19.05 12.09
CA LEU A 220 10.41 17.92 12.61
C LEU A 220 10.95 17.04 11.46
N GLU A 221 11.09 17.60 10.27
CA GLU A 221 11.65 16.89 9.13
C GLU A 221 13.13 16.55 9.36
N MET A 222 13.47 15.30 9.20
CA MET A 222 14.84 14.82 9.19
C MET A 222 15.39 14.74 7.76
N VAL A 223 14.57 14.31 6.81
CA VAL A 223 14.93 14.17 5.40
C VAL A 223 13.72 14.46 4.51
N ASP A 224 13.89 15.34 3.51
CA ASP A 224 12.89 15.56 2.47
C ASP A 224 12.83 14.35 1.52
N THR A 225 11.72 13.64 1.52
CA THR A 225 11.58 12.36 0.79
C THR A 225 11.17 12.53 -0.67
N ARG A 226 10.82 13.73 -1.12
CA ARG A 226 10.25 14.00 -2.45
C ARG A 226 11.20 13.62 -3.58
N GLU A 227 12.46 14.02 -3.47
CA GLU A 227 13.48 13.69 -4.47
C GLU A 227 13.69 12.18 -4.57
N PHE A 228 13.84 11.49 -3.44
CA PHE A 228 14.09 10.06 -3.40
C PHE A 228 12.91 9.24 -3.95
N CYS A 229 11.68 9.60 -3.57
CA CYS A 229 10.48 8.95 -4.11
C CYS A 229 10.38 9.11 -5.64
N ASN A 230 10.69 10.30 -6.17
CA ASN A 230 10.70 10.55 -7.61
C ASN A 230 11.83 9.78 -8.29
N ALA A 231 13.05 9.83 -7.77
CA ALA A 231 14.21 9.15 -8.36
C ALA A 231 14.02 7.62 -8.42
N VAL A 232 13.54 7.00 -7.34
CA VAL A 232 13.24 5.56 -7.32
C VAL A 232 12.03 5.22 -8.22
N ASN A 233 11.03 6.11 -8.31
CA ASN A 233 9.94 5.93 -9.28
C ASN A 233 10.44 5.96 -10.73
N ASP A 234 11.35 6.85 -11.05
CA ASP A 234 11.96 6.93 -12.39
C ASP A 234 12.82 5.70 -12.69
N LEU A 235 13.63 5.23 -11.73
CA LEU A 235 14.36 3.96 -11.85
C LEU A 235 13.44 2.80 -12.28
N VAL A 236 12.24 2.71 -11.72
CA VAL A 236 11.36 1.55 -11.94
C VAL A 236 10.32 1.75 -13.04
N SER A 237 10.10 2.96 -13.52
CA SER A 237 9.03 3.27 -14.47
C SER A 237 9.46 3.94 -15.77
N LEU A 238 10.69 4.43 -15.88
CA LEU A 238 11.22 4.97 -17.13
C LEU A 238 12.09 3.93 -17.83
N ASP A 239 11.85 3.74 -19.13
CA ASP A 239 12.75 2.98 -19.99
C ASP A 239 14.12 3.67 -20.03
N PRO A 240 15.21 3.01 -19.60
CA PRO A 240 16.52 3.65 -19.51
C PRO A 240 17.13 4.05 -20.86
N VAL A 241 16.62 3.49 -21.97
CA VAL A 241 17.10 3.78 -23.32
C VAL A 241 16.33 4.94 -23.95
N THR A 242 15.01 4.93 -23.82
CA THR A 242 14.14 5.89 -24.52
C THR A 242 13.64 7.03 -23.63
N GLY A 243 13.76 6.90 -22.31
CA GLY A 243 13.19 7.86 -21.33
C GLY A 243 11.66 7.87 -21.31
N THR A 244 10.98 6.97 -22.04
CA THR A 244 9.52 6.88 -22.02
C THR A 244 9.00 6.06 -20.84
N ARG A 245 7.74 6.22 -20.50
CA ARG A 245 7.11 5.42 -19.44
C ARG A 245 7.00 3.95 -19.83
N GLY A 246 7.28 3.05 -18.88
CA GLY A 246 7.29 1.61 -19.07
C GLY A 246 8.72 1.04 -19.13
N ASN A 247 9.27 0.64 -17.98
CA ASN A 247 10.64 0.11 -17.88
C ASN A 247 10.66 -1.42 -18.00
N PRO A 248 11.17 -1.98 -19.11
CA PRO A 248 11.19 -3.43 -19.31
C PRO A 248 12.18 -4.14 -18.36
N VAL A 249 13.23 -3.46 -17.86
CA VAL A 249 14.18 -4.05 -16.90
C VAL A 249 13.46 -4.64 -15.68
N TRP A 250 12.37 -4.00 -15.25
CA TRP A 250 11.55 -4.42 -14.12
C TRP A 250 10.20 -5.03 -14.54
N GLY A 251 10.07 -5.43 -15.79
CA GLY A 251 8.84 -5.98 -16.36
C GLY A 251 8.48 -7.39 -15.89
N ASN A 252 9.44 -8.14 -15.33
CA ASN A 252 9.22 -9.52 -14.92
C ASN A 252 9.74 -9.81 -13.50
N LEU A 253 9.19 -9.12 -12.50
CA LEU A 253 9.46 -9.44 -11.09
C LEU A 253 8.70 -10.72 -10.66
N PRO A 254 9.20 -11.48 -9.67
CA PRO A 254 8.52 -12.69 -9.16
C PRO A 254 7.23 -12.36 -8.40
N ARG A 255 7.13 -11.15 -7.84
CA ARG A 255 5.98 -10.69 -7.04
C ARG A 255 5.91 -9.17 -6.98
N LYS A 256 4.77 -8.62 -6.48
CA LYS A 256 4.65 -7.20 -6.13
C LYS A 256 5.73 -6.80 -5.13
N PHE A 257 6.23 -5.58 -5.26
CA PHE A 257 7.26 -5.01 -4.41
C PHE A 257 6.84 -3.62 -3.91
N ASN A 258 7.09 -3.31 -2.65
CA ASN A 258 6.72 -2.05 -2.02
C ASN A 258 7.96 -1.34 -1.46
N ILE A 259 8.06 -0.04 -1.65
CA ILE A 259 9.13 0.81 -1.12
C ILE A 259 8.49 1.96 -0.36
N ALA A 260 8.99 2.23 0.85
CA ALA A 260 8.59 3.32 1.70
C ALA A 260 9.82 4.08 2.20
N ILE A 261 9.78 5.41 2.15
CA ILE A 261 10.86 6.30 2.57
C ILE A 261 10.29 7.24 3.63
N SER A 262 10.66 7.03 4.88
CA SER A 262 10.23 7.89 5.97
C SER A 262 11.09 9.16 6.04
N GLY A 263 10.47 10.30 6.32
CA GLY A 263 11.15 11.60 6.42
C GLY A 263 11.28 12.12 7.85
N SER A 264 10.58 11.48 8.80
CA SER A 264 10.57 11.84 10.21
C SER A 264 10.30 10.62 11.10
N ARG A 265 10.36 10.81 12.43
CA ARG A 265 10.07 9.77 13.42
C ARG A 265 8.59 9.33 13.44
N ASP A 266 7.67 10.12 12.87
CA ASP A 266 6.24 9.76 12.77
C ASP A 266 5.99 8.50 11.92
N ASP A 267 6.92 8.17 11.02
CA ASP A 267 6.80 7.07 10.05
C ASP A 267 5.47 7.05 9.29
N TYR A 268 5.03 8.20 8.77
CA TYR A 268 3.84 8.27 7.93
C TYR A 268 3.93 7.43 6.66
N ALA A 269 5.12 6.96 6.29
CA ALA A 269 5.33 6.05 5.17
C ALA A 269 5.02 4.59 5.51
N HIS A 270 4.86 4.25 6.81
CA HIS A 270 4.70 2.88 7.32
C HIS A 270 5.84 1.96 6.86
N SER A 271 7.08 2.39 7.07
CA SER A 271 8.30 1.70 6.62
C SER A 271 8.34 0.23 7.04
N HIS A 272 7.87 -0.07 8.27
CA HIS A 272 7.88 -1.41 8.88
C HIS A 272 6.99 -2.46 8.19
N ILE A 273 6.14 -2.09 7.22
CA ILE A 273 5.26 -3.02 6.47
C ILE A 273 5.52 -3.01 4.96
N ASN A 274 6.71 -2.59 4.54
CA ASN A 274 7.11 -2.54 3.13
C ASN A 274 8.32 -3.44 2.86
N ASP A 275 8.53 -3.87 1.61
CA ASP A 275 9.66 -4.73 1.22
C ASP A 275 10.99 -4.01 1.44
N ILE A 276 11.05 -2.70 1.14
CA ILE A 276 12.10 -1.77 1.56
C ILE A 276 11.46 -0.67 2.39
N GLY A 277 11.94 -0.47 3.61
CA GLY A 277 11.68 0.67 4.46
C GLY A 277 12.96 1.44 4.71
N LEU A 278 13.03 2.71 4.30
CA LEU A 278 14.13 3.62 4.61
C LEU A 278 13.71 4.50 5.79
N VAL A 279 14.41 4.35 6.92
CA VAL A 279 14.13 5.05 8.19
C VAL A 279 15.19 6.11 8.42
N PRO A 280 14.85 7.40 8.55
CA PRO A 280 15.84 8.48 8.65
C PRO A 280 16.65 8.35 9.93
N CYS A 281 17.97 8.46 9.81
CA CYS A 281 18.90 8.37 10.93
C CYS A 281 20.20 9.13 10.61
N ALA A 282 20.70 9.93 11.56
CA ALA A 282 21.99 10.57 11.40
C ALA A 282 23.12 9.57 11.67
N HIS A 283 24.21 9.67 10.91
CA HIS A 283 25.43 8.92 11.17
C HIS A 283 26.04 9.38 12.51
N ALA A 284 26.32 8.44 13.39
CA ALA A 284 26.69 8.73 14.78
C ALA A 284 27.96 9.58 14.93
N GLU A 285 28.97 9.41 14.06
CA GLU A 285 30.24 10.11 14.13
C GLU A 285 30.24 11.42 13.34
N THR A 286 29.59 11.44 12.17
CA THR A 286 29.69 12.59 11.24
C THR A 286 28.50 13.53 11.32
N GLY A 287 27.36 13.08 11.87
CA GLY A 287 26.10 13.81 11.87
C GLY A 287 25.41 13.90 10.50
N VAL A 288 25.96 13.28 9.46
CA VAL A 288 25.36 13.26 8.12
C VAL A 288 24.04 12.51 8.18
N MET A 289 22.99 13.12 7.62
CA MET A 289 21.68 12.45 7.53
C MET A 289 21.70 11.34 6.50
N GLY A 290 21.06 10.24 6.85
CA GLY A 290 20.94 9.06 6.02
C GLY A 290 19.74 8.21 6.41
N PHE A 291 19.79 6.95 6.00
CA PHE A 291 18.71 6.01 6.27
C PHE A 291 19.25 4.67 6.79
N ASN A 292 18.72 4.22 7.91
CA ASN A 292 18.75 2.81 8.27
C ASN A 292 17.76 2.04 7.41
N LEU A 293 18.11 0.80 7.06
CA LEU A 293 17.32 -0.04 6.19
C LEU A 293 16.55 -1.11 6.97
N ALA A 294 15.25 -1.20 6.71
CA ALA A 294 14.39 -2.28 7.16
C ALA A 294 13.85 -3.07 5.96
N LEU A 295 13.88 -4.39 5.99
CA LEU A 295 13.56 -5.24 4.85
C LEU A 295 12.42 -6.21 5.12
N GLY A 296 11.60 -6.43 4.11
CA GLY A 296 10.73 -7.58 3.98
C GLY A 296 9.34 -7.46 4.59
N GLY A 297 8.92 -6.30 5.10
CA GLY A 297 7.57 -6.12 5.63
C GLY A 297 6.49 -6.30 4.55
N TYR A 298 5.41 -7.01 4.87
CA TYR A 298 4.29 -7.17 3.96
C TYR A 298 3.04 -7.76 4.61
N MET A 299 1.91 -7.57 3.94
CA MET A 299 0.63 -8.17 4.29
C MET A 299 0.14 -9.10 3.17
N SER A 300 -0.26 -10.32 3.52
CA SER A 300 -0.89 -11.29 2.62
C SER A 300 -1.77 -12.28 3.39
N ILE A 301 -2.57 -13.08 2.64
CA ILE A 301 -3.50 -14.07 3.22
C ILE A 301 -2.80 -15.07 4.14
N LYS A 302 -1.61 -15.55 3.76
CA LYS A 302 -0.91 -16.62 4.49
C LYS A 302 0.05 -16.11 5.55
N ARG A 303 0.50 -14.89 5.41
CA ARG A 303 1.46 -14.31 6.35
C ARG A 303 1.35 -12.80 6.35
N VAL A 304 1.36 -12.23 7.53
CA VAL A 304 1.60 -10.81 7.78
C VAL A 304 2.93 -10.73 8.50
N ALA A 305 3.81 -9.85 8.07
CA ALA A 305 5.15 -9.74 8.63
C ALA A 305 5.62 -8.29 8.68
N GLU A 306 6.28 -7.94 9.75
CA GLU A 306 7.06 -6.71 9.88
C GLU A 306 8.37 -6.82 9.11
N SER A 307 8.92 -5.68 8.72
CA SER A 307 10.28 -5.58 8.21
C SER A 307 11.27 -5.94 9.30
N VAL A 308 12.37 -6.60 8.90
CA VAL A 308 13.48 -6.86 9.80
C VAL A 308 14.56 -5.79 9.60
N PRO A 309 15.24 -5.32 10.68
CA PRO A 309 16.41 -4.47 10.53
C PRO A 309 17.48 -5.19 9.70
N ALA A 310 18.04 -4.47 8.72
CA ALA A 310 18.96 -5.06 7.74
C ALA A 310 20.44 -4.80 8.06
N ASP A 311 20.72 -4.15 9.17
CA ASP A 311 22.08 -3.72 9.57
C ASP A 311 22.82 -2.99 8.45
N MET A 312 22.11 -2.12 7.75
CA MET A 312 22.65 -1.29 6.66
C MET A 312 22.21 0.15 6.86
N TRP A 313 23.14 1.07 6.61
CA TRP A 313 22.91 2.51 6.54
C TRP A 313 23.50 3.07 5.26
N ILE A 314 22.84 4.07 4.68
CA ILE A 314 23.31 4.85 3.52
C ILE A 314 23.07 6.33 3.76
N PRO A 315 23.89 7.25 3.20
CA PRO A 315 23.60 8.67 3.26
C PRO A 315 22.31 9.02 2.49
N ALA A 316 21.62 10.08 2.92
CA ALA A 316 20.45 10.60 2.23
C ALA A 316 20.84 11.36 0.97
N GLU A 317 21.46 10.65 0.04
CA GLU A 317 21.88 11.12 -1.28
C GLU A 317 21.14 10.36 -2.36
N ARG A 318 20.74 11.09 -3.42
CA ARG A 318 19.96 10.51 -4.52
C ARG A 318 20.60 9.25 -5.09
N GLU A 319 21.90 9.32 -5.40
CA GLU A 319 22.63 8.19 -6.01
C GLU A 319 22.70 6.99 -5.08
N ALA A 320 22.91 7.21 -3.78
CA ALA A 320 22.97 6.14 -2.79
C ALA A 320 21.62 5.42 -2.66
N VAL A 321 20.51 6.16 -2.55
CA VAL A 321 19.15 5.61 -2.43
C VAL A 321 18.75 4.84 -3.69
N VAL A 322 19.00 5.39 -4.88
CA VAL A 322 18.68 4.75 -6.16
C VAL A 322 19.50 3.47 -6.33
N THR A 323 20.80 3.52 -6.07
CA THR A 323 21.72 2.39 -6.21
C THR A 323 21.37 1.25 -5.25
N LEU A 324 21.05 1.55 -3.99
CA LEU A 324 20.59 0.55 -3.03
C LEU A 324 19.29 -0.12 -3.48
N CYS A 325 18.29 0.68 -3.88
CA CYS A 325 17.02 0.15 -4.36
C CYS A 325 17.19 -0.71 -5.62
N GLU A 326 18.05 -0.29 -6.55
CA GLU A 326 18.37 -1.06 -7.76
C GLU A 326 19.01 -2.42 -7.42
N ALA A 327 20.01 -2.44 -6.54
CA ALA A 327 20.70 -3.66 -6.13
C ALA A 327 19.72 -4.68 -5.51
N ILE A 328 18.91 -4.25 -4.54
CA ILE A 328 17.93 -5.12 -3.89
C ILE A 328 16.87 -5.60 -4.90
N LEU A 329 16.39 -4.74 -5.78
CA LEU A 329 15.42 -5.13 -6.81
C LEU A 329 15.99 -6.14 -7.80
N ARG A 330 17.27 -6.02 -8.17
CA ARG A 330 17.95 -6.95 -9.08
C ARG A 330 18.10 -8.32 -8.44
N ILE A 331 18.61 -8.39 -7.21
CA ILE A 331 18.71 -9.65 -6.45
C ILE A 331 17.31 -10.27 -6.29
N PHE A 332 16.31 -9.47 -5.93
CA PHE A 332 14.92 -9.94 -5.81
C PHE A 332 14.37 -10.49 -7.13
N ARG A 333 14.57 -9.80 -8.26
CA ARG A 333 14.14 -10.22 -9.58
C ARG A 333 14.78 -11.56 -9.98
N ASP A 334 16.09 -11.66 -9.76
CA ASP A 334 16.90 -12.74 -10.29
C ASP A 334 16.92 -13.98 -9.39
N GLU A 335 16.72 -13.86 -8.06
CA GLU A 335 16.92 -14.99 -7.14
C GLU A 335 15.70 -15.41 -6.33
N SER A 336 14.63 -14.59 -6.29
CA SER A 336 13.43 -14.94 -5.52
C SER A 336 12.70 -16.17 -6.06
N GLU A 337 11.89 -16.76 -5.17
CA GLU A 337 11.05 -17.92 -5.46
C GLU A 337 10.03 -17.63 -6.56
N ARG A 338 9.93 -18.52 -7.56
CA ARG A 338 8.99 -18.42 -8.68
C ARG A 338 8.02 -19.60 -8.77
N LYS A 339 8.23 -20.66 -7.99
CA LYS A 339 7.35 -21.85 -7.97
C LYS A 339 6.15 -21.62 -7.05
N ASP A 340 6.40 -21.19 -5.81
CA ASP A 340 5.34 -20.87 -4.84
C ASP A 340 5.15 -19.34 -4.73
N ARG A 341 4.08 -18.86 -5.34
CA ARG A 341 3.73 -17.42 -5.30
C ARG A 341 3.49 -16.88 -3.89
N GLN A 342 3.18 -17.72 -2.91
CA GLN A 342 2.99 -17.32 -1.52
C GLN A 342 4.32 -17.04 -0.81
N LYS A 343 5.42 -17.61 -1.33
CA LYS A 343 6.78 -17.47 -0.81
C LYS A 343 7.67 -16.57 -1.68
N ALA A 344 7.09 -15.81 -2.59
CA ALA A 344 7.81 -14.98 -3.56
C ALA A 344 7.93 -13.49 -3.14
N ARG A 345 7.74 -13.13 -1.85
CA ARG A 345 8.00 -11.78 -1.33
C ARG A 345 9.44 -11.69 -0.82
N LEU A 346 9.98 -10.46 -0.74
CA LEU A 346 11.37 -10.21 -0.37
C LEU A 346 11.78 -10.89 0.94
N LEU A 347 10.94 -10.85 1.97
CA LEU A 347 11.26 -11.46 3.26
C LEU A 347 11.66 -12.95 3.16
N TRP A 348 10.99 -13.70 2.28
CA TRP A 348 11.35 -15.11 2.09
C TRP A 348 12.75 -15.28 1.48
N LEU A 349 13.19 -14.33 0.67
CA LEU A 349 14.54 -14.32 0.14
C LEU A 349 15.56 -13.93 1.23
N VAL A 350 15.25 -12.90 2.02
CA VAL A 350 16.08 -12.48 3.16
C VAL A 350 16.20 -13.59 4.18
N GLU A 351 15.12 -14.31 4.52
CA GLU A 351 15.16 -15.47 5.43
C GLU A 351 15.96 -16.64 4.86
N LYS A 352 15.93 -16.86 3.55
CA LYS A 352 16.73 -17.89 2.88
C LYS A 352 18.23 -17.62 2.96
N TYR A 353 18.63 -16.38 2.80
CA TYR A 353 20.02 -15.94 2.91
C TYR A 353 20.50 -15.84 4.37
N GLY A 354 19.63 -15.36 5.26
CA GLY A 354 19.99 -14.70 6.50
C GLY A 354 20.31 -13.21 6.24
N VAL A 355 20.10 -12.38 7.24
CA VAL A 355 20.28 -10.89 7.11
C VAL A 355 21.72 -10.55 6.74
N GLU A 356 22.69 -11.15 7.39
CA GLU A 356 24.13 -10.92 7.18
C GLU A 356 24.57 -11.24 5.75
N ASP A 357 24.22 -12.41 5.23
CA ASP A 357 24.62 -12.82 3.89
C ASP A 357 23.82 -12.10 2.80
N PHE A 358 22.59 -11.68 3.10
CA PHE A 358 21.84 -10.79 2.22
C PHE A 358 22.49 -9.40 2.13
N LYS A 359 22.96 -8.83 3.26
CA LYS A 359 23.76 -7.60 3.29
C LYS A 359 25.00 -7.71 2.40
N LYS A 360 25.77 -8.80 2.53
CA LYS A 360 26.95 -9.04 1.68
C LYS A 360 26.59 -9.13 0.19
N ALA A 361 25.47 -9.80 -0.14
CA ALA A 361 25.00 -9.87 -1.53
C ALA A 361 24.62 -8.48 -2.08
N VAL A 362 23.94 -7.66 -1.29
CA VAL A 362 23.59 -6.27 -1.66
C VAL A 362 24.85 -5.41 -1.86
N ILE A 363 25.82 -5.47 -0.94
CA ILE A 363 27.08 -4.73 -1.06
C ILE A 363 27.83 -5.14 -2.32
N LYS A 364 27.96 -6.45 -2.58
CA LYS A 364 28.61 -6.97 -3.78
C LYS A 364 27.92 -6.51 -5.08
N GLU A 365 26.59 -6.46 -5.08
CA GLU A 365 25.83 -5.96 -6.24
C GLU A 365 26.08 -4.46 -6.44
N ILE A 366 26.07 -3.65 -5.37
CA ILE A 366 26.36 -2.21 -5.41
C ILE A 366 27.79 -1.95 -5.95
N GLU A 367 28.78 -2.68 -5.46
CA GLU A 367 30.17 -2.57 -5.92
C GLU A 367 30.30 -2.85 -7.43
N SER A 368 29.50 -3.76 -7.96
CA SER A 368 29.50 -4.10 -9.40
C SER A 368 29.08 -2.94 -10.31
N TYR A 369 28.40 -1.91 -9.77
CA TYR A 369 27.96 -0.74 -10.54
C TYR A 369 29.04 0.35 -10.67
N ASP A 370 30.10 0.30 -9.87
CA ASP A 370 31.21 1.29 -9.84
C ASP A 370 30.73 2.75 -9.71
N ARG A 371 29.70 2.97 -8.88
CA ARG A 371 29.11 4.30 -8.61
C ARG A 371 29.67 4.99 -7.36
N GLY A 372 30.62 4.38 -6.68
CA GLY A 372 31.23 4.91 -5.47
C GLY A 372 30.31 4.91 -4.23
N VAL A 373 29.12 4.31 -4.30
CA VAL A 373 28.20 4.21 -3.17
C VAL A 373 28.72 3.19 -2.16
N LYS A 374 28.76 3.60 -0.88
CA LYS A 374 29.14 2.73 0.23
C LYS A 374 27.94 2.47 1.12
N VAL A 375 27.82 1.24 1.59
CA VAL A 375 26.87 0.84 2.62
C VAL A 375 27.64 0.65 3.91
N GLU A 376 27.19 1.30 4.96
CA GLU A 376 27.74 1.20 6.30
C GLU A 376 26.83 0.37 7.21
N ASP A 377 27.29 0.07 8.42
CA ASP A 377 26.47 -0.59 9.43
C ASP A 377 25.37 0.36 9.92
N ALA A 378 24.24 -0.21 10.36
CA ALA A 378 23.12 0.59 10.82
C ALA A 378 23.50 1.53 11.97
N GLN A 379 23.01 2.74 11.92
CA GLN A 379 23.29 3.78 12.92
C GLN A 379 22.29 3.71 14.09
N PRO A 380 22.71 4.10 15.30
CA PRO A 380 21.80 4.15 16.45
C PRO A 380 20.64 5.11 16.21
N THR A 381 19.43 4.67 16.52
CA THR A 381 18.22 5.52 16.49
C THR A 381 18.07 6.27 17.80
N SER A 382 17.31 7.38 17.79
CA SER A 382 17.01 8.13 19.01
C SER A 382 16.22 7.26 20.00
N THR A 383 16.57 7.36 21.26
CA THR A 383 15.85 6.72 22.38
C THR A 383 14.91 7.68 23.11
N GLU A 384 14.88 8.95 22.71
CA GLU A 384 13.98 9.94 23.30
C GLU A 384 12.52 9.57 22.97
N PRO A 385 11.60 9.65 23.95
CA PRO A 385 10.18 9.38 23.68
C PRO A 385 9.64 10.28 22.57
N PHE A 386 8.87 9.69 21.66
CA PHE A 386 8.25 10.41 20.57
C PHE A 386 6.79 9.97 20.38
N GLU A 387 5.90 10.95 20.23
CA GLU A 387 4.49 10.71 19.95
C GLU A 387 4.18 11.12 18.51
N ARG A 388 3.53 10.22 17.76
CA ARG A 388 3.13 10.46 16.38
C ARG A 388 2.07 11.56 16.31
N ARG A 389 2.31 12.57 15.49
CA ARG A 389 1.45 13.75 15.37
C ARG A 389 0.22 13.50 14.51
N GLU A 390 -0.79 14.38 14.63
CA GLU A 390 -1.98 14.39 13.78
C GLU A 390 -1.72 15.16 12.47
N LEU A 391 -2.29 14.67 11.36
CA LEU A 391 -2.18 15.33 10.05
C LEU A 391 -3.38 16.22 9.72
N LEU A 392 -4.56 15.92 10.28
CA LEU A 392 -5.79 16.65 10.01
C LEU A 392 -5.84 17.97 10.78
N GLY A 393 -6.64 18.89 10.29
CA GLY A 393 -6.73 20.22 10.88
C GLY A 393 -5.73 21.23 10.35
N VAL A 394 -5.63 22.35 11.05
CA VAL A 394 -4.73 23.47 10.69
C VAL A 394 -3.46 23.40 11.52
N HIS A 395 -2.33 23.39 10.87
CA HIS A 395 -1.02 23.36 11.52
C HIS A 395 -0.08 24.38 10.88
N LYS A 396 0.77 25.00 11.68
CA LYS A 396 1.83 25.89 11.19
C LYS A 396 2.89 25.10 10.42
N GLN A 397 3.57 25.78 9.53
CA GLN A 397 4.73 25.29 8.79
C GLN A 397 5.99 26.05 9.22
N PRO A 398 7.19 25.52 8.95
CA PRO A 398 8.46 26.24 9.16
C PRO A 398 8.54 27.53 8.33
N GLN A 399 7.85 27.57 7.17
CA GLN A 399 7.80 28.77 6.33
C GLN A 399 6.95 29.84 7.00
N GLU A 400 7.54 31.03 7.19
CA GLU A 400 6.87 32.16 7.85
C GLU A 400 5.59 32.57 7.11
N GLY A 401 4.51 32.78 7.86
CA GLY A 401 3.21 33.17 7.31
C GLY A 401 2.44 32.05 6.61
N LYS A 402 2.89 30.80 6.73
CA LYS A 402 2.27 29.63 6.10
C LYS A 402 1.73 28.61 7.09
N SER A 403 0.63 28.01 6.70
CA SER A 403 0.00 26.88 7.38
C SER A 403 -0.27 25.75 6.40
N ARG A 404 -0.40 24.53 6.91
CA ARG A 404 -0.98 23.40 6.17
C ARG A 404 -2.39 23.11 6.70
N VAL A 405 -3.27 22.67 5.82
CA VAL A 405 -4.64 22.29 6.17
C VAL A 405 -4.85 20.83 5.77
N GLY A 406 -4.93 19.95 6.77
CA GLY A 406 -5.27 18.54 6.58
C GLY A 406 -6.78 18.36 6.53
N VAL A 407 -7.26 17.62 5.53
CA VAL A 407 -8.69 17.46 5.24
C VAL A 407 -9.05 15.97 5.17
N LEU A 408 -10.07 15.59 5.91
CA LEU A 408 -10.69 14.27 5.84
C LEU A 408 -11.30 14.05 4.45
N VAL A 409 -10.98 12.91 3.85
CA VAL A 409 -11.71 12.30 2.74
C VAL A 409 -12.32 11.00 3.26
N PRO A 410 -13.63 10.94 3.53
CA PRO A 410 -14.24 9.78 4.15
C PRO A 410 -13.88 8.47 3.42
N THR A 411 -13.15 7.60 4.12
CA THR A 411 -12.63 6.33 3.59
C THR A 411 -11.83 6.45 2.27
N GLY A 412 -11.31 7.65 1.96
CA GLY A 412 -10.52 7.93 0.77
C GLY A 412 -11.31 7.92 -0.55
N ARG A 413 -12.64 8.04 -0.55
CA ARG A 413 -13.45 8.02 -1.77
C ARG A 413 -13.92 9.40 -2.17
N LEU A 414 -13.67 9.76 -3.44
CA LEU A 414 -14.04 11.02 -4.06
C LEU A 414 -14.95 10.79 -5.26
N SER A 415 -15.99 11.61 -5.38
CA SER A 415 -16.75 11.82 -6.60
C SER A 415 -15.99 12.74 -7.57
N PRO A 416 -16.35 12.78 -8.87
CA PRO A 416 -15.81 13.77 -9.81
C PRO A 416 -15.98 15.21 -9.33
N LYS A 417 -17.12 15.52 -8.73
CA LYS A 417 -17.39 16.84 -8.15
C LYS A 417 -16.41 17.22 -7.04
N GLU A 418 -16.17 16.29 -6.09
CA GLU A 418 -15.24 16.51 -4.99
C GLU A 418 -13.79 16.66 -5.49
N CYS A 419 -13.39 15.92 -6.53
CA CYS A 419 -12.07 16.11 -7.16
C CYS A 419 -11.90 17.53 -7.72
N ARG A 420 -12.93 18.09 -8.38
CA ARG A 420 -12.89 19.49 -8.88
C ARG A 420 -12.89 20.49 -7.74
N GLN A 421 -13.68 20.28 -6.69
CA GLN A 421 -13.67 21.14 -5.50
C GLN A 421 -12.29 21.16 -4.82
N ILE A 422 -11.62 20.01 -4.71
CA ILE A 422 -10.24 19.92 -4.19
C ILE A 422 -9.29 20.70 -5.11
N ALA A 423 -9.44 20.57 -6.42
CA ALA A 423 -8.61 21.30 -7.38
C ALA A 423 -8.79 22.84 -7.25
N ASP A 424 -10.03 23.31 -7.12
CA ASP A 424 -10.35 24.73 -6.96
C ASP A 424 -9.76 25.27 -5.64
N LEU A 425 -9.91 24.52 -4.53
CA LEU A 425 -9.27 24.88 -3.26
C LEU A 425 -7.74 24.93 -3.37
N ALA A 426 -7.15 23.98 -4.09
CA ALA A 426 -5.70 23.94 -4.27
C ALA A 426 -5.19 25.15 -5.05
N ASP A 427 -5.85 25.53 -6.15
CA ASP A 427 -5.47 26.68 -6.95
C ASP A 427 -5.59 27.99 -6.16
N GLU A 428 -6.65 28.13 -5.36
CA GLU A 428 -6.91 29.39 -4.63
C GLU A 428 -6.04 29.54 -3.38
N TYR A 429 -5.81 28.43 -2.63
CA TYR A 429 -5.22 28.51 -1.30
C TYR A 429 -3.83 27.87 -1.17
N SER A 430 -3.47 26.92 -2.03
CA SER A 430 -2.30 26.04 -1.85
C SER A 430 -1.32 26.07 -3.03
N GLY A 431 -1.39 27.08 -3.89
CA GLY A 431 -0.53 27.16 -5.08
C GLY A 431 -0.71 25.98 -6.05
N GLY A 432 -1.88 25.36 -6.07
CA GLY A 432 -2.23 24.24 -6.91
C GLY A 432 -1.75 22.87 -6.41
N GLU A 433 -1.09 22.77 -5.24
CA GLU A 433 -0.57 21.50 -4.72
C GLU A 433 -1.54 20.83 -3.74
N VAL A 434 -1.66 19.50 -3.82
CA VAL A 434 -2.39 18.63 -2.91
C VAL A 434 -1.52 17.45 -2.55
N ARG A 435 -1.50 17.02 -1.30
CA ARG A 435 -0.77 15.84 -0.83
C ARG A 435 -1.70 14.77 -0.31
N LEU A 436 -1.53 13.56 -0.79
CA LEU A 436 -2.28 12.39 -0.35
C LEU A 436 -1.57 11.73 0.84
N THR A 437 -2.34 11.22 1.80
CA THR A 437 -1.78 10.50 2.96
C THR A 437 -2.03 8.99 2.86
N VAL A 438 -1.25 8.21 3.61
CA VAL A 438 -1.49 6.74 3.75
C VAL A 438 -2.78 6.44 4.51
N GLU A 439 -3.30 7.40 5.27
CA GLU A 439 -4.58 7.34 5.97
C GLU A 439 -5.75 7.74 5.07
N GLN A 440 -5.50 7.83 3.74
CA GLN A 440 -6.50 8.11 2.70
C GLN A 440 -7.11 9.52 2.77
N ASN A 441 -6.48 10.43 3.48
CA ASN A 441 -6.83 11.84 3.59
C ASN A 441 -5.96 12.69 2.65
N LEU A 442 -6.13 14.01 2.67
CA LEU A 442 -5.32 14.94 1.90
C LEU A 442 -4.87 16.14 2.75
N ILE A 443 -3.83 16.82 2.27
CA ILE A 443 -3.27 18.01 2.88
C ILE A 443 -3.12 19.09 1.80
N PHE A 444 -3.55 20.30 2.10
CA PHE A 444 -3.24 21.52 1.35
C PHE A 444 -2.03 22.19 2.01
N PRO A 445 -0.83 22.16 1.39
CA PRO A 445 0.36 22.85 1.90
C PRO A 445 0.34 24.33 1.56
N ASN A 446 1.21 25.10 2.24
CA ASN A 446 1.56 26.48 1.89
C ASN A 446 0.39 27.48 1.87
N VAL A 447 -0.67 27.23 2.62
CA VAL A 447 -1.81 28.15 2.75
C VAL A 447 -1.36 29.39 3.52
N ASP A 448 -1.60 30.57 2.98
CA ASP A 448 -1.33 31.84 3.68
C ASP A 448 -2.13 31.91 4.98
N ASP A 449 -1.49 32.28 6.09
CA ASP A 449 -2.11 32.30 7.42
C ASP A 449 -3.38 33.15 7.48
N ASP A 450 -3.41 34.27 6.77
CA ASP A 450 -4.54 35.18 6.67
C ASP A 450 -5.70 34.61 5.84
N LYS A 451 -5.43 33.66 4.95
CA LYS A 451 -6.43 32.98 4.10
C LYS A 451 -7.03 31.73 4.75
N VAL A 452 -6.40 31.14 5.77
CA VAL A 452 -6.89 29.90 6.43
C VAL A 452 -8.36 30.04 6.84
N SER A 453 -8.72 31.17 7.49
CA SER A 453 -10.11 31.38 7.92
C SER A 453 -11.12 31.49 6.77
N ALA A 454 -10.71 31.95 5.60
CA ALA A 454 -11.54 31.99 4.39
C ALA A 454 -11.70 30.57 3.83
N MET A 455 -10.61 29.84 3.67
CA MET A 455 -10.60 28.45 3.20
C MET A 455 -11.53 27.54 4.02
N LEU A 456 -11.48 27.64 5.36
CA LEU A 456 -12.32 26.82 6.23
C LEU A 456 -13.83 27.16 6.16
N LYS A 457 -14.21 28.27 5.53
CA LYS A 457 -15.60 28.67 5.30
C LYS A 457 -16.12 28.30 3.93
N GLU A 458 -15.28 27.77 3.06
CA GLU A 458 -15.71 27.31 1.74
C GLU A 458 -16.80 26.23 1.86
N ASP A 459 -17.80 26.31 1.00
CA ASP A 459 -18.92 25.34 0.99
C ASP A 459 -18.42 23.88 0.79
N SER A 460 -17.30 23.72 0.11
CA SER A 460 -16.63 22.45 -0.14
C SER A 460 -15.97 21.82 1.10
N LEU A 461 -15.73 22.60 2.16
CA LEU A 461 -15.21 22.15 3.46
C LEU A 461 -16.21 22.38 4.62
N GLY A 462 -17.38 22.87 4.32
CA GLY A 462 -18.42 23.18 5.31
C GLY A 462 -19.20 21.96 5.80
N LYS A 463 -20.02 22.15 6.83
CA LYS A 463 -20.83 21.10 7.48
C LYS A 463 -21.74 20.27 6.56
N LYS A 464 -22.00 20.71 5.34
CA LYS A 464 -22.79 19.99 4.33
C LYS A 464 -21.92 19.21 3.34
N SER A 465 -20.61 19.40 3.39
CA SER A 465 -19.65 18.66 2.60
C SER A 465 -19.28 17.34 3.29
N ARG A 466 -18.80 16.37 2.50
CA ARG A 466 -18.14 15.18 3.03
C ARG A 466 -16.68 15.45 3.38
N LEU A 467 -16.08 16.50 2.78
CA LEU A 467 -14.71 16.92 3.07
C LEU A 467 -14.72 17.82 4.30
N GLU A 468 -13.89 17.50 5.29
CA GLU A 468 -13.86 18.22 6.57
C GLU A 468 -12.42 18.43 7.08
N ALA A 469 -12.10 19.67 7.48
CA ALA A 469 -10.77 20.00 8.00
C ALA A 469 -10.62 19.66 9.51
N ASN A 470 -11.72 19.63 10.27
CA ASN A 470 -11.71 19.36 11.69
C ASN A 470 -12.69 18.22 12.04
N PRO A 471 -12.47 17.01 11.54
CA PRO A 471 -13.31 15.86 11.87
C PRO A 471 -13.09 15.41 13.32
N GLY A 472 -13.96 14.54 13.81
CA GLY A 472 -13.73 13.84 15.07
C GLY A 472 -12.51 12.89 15.01
N PHE A 473 -12.01 12.50 16.15
CA PHE A 473 -10.81 11.66 16.28
C PHE A 473 -11.00 10.23 15.76
N ILE A 474 -12.22 9.73 15.70
CA ILE A 474 -12.54 8.41 15.16
C ILE A 474 -12.79 8.52 13.64
N GLU A 475 -13.66 9.45 13.23
CA GLU A 475 -14.01 9.62 11.81
C GLU A 475 -12.80 9.99 10.97
N GLY A 476 -11.99 10.95 11.45
CA GLY A 476 -10.78 11.43 10.78
C GLY A 476 -9.72 10.35 10.56
N ASN A 477 -9.71 9.32 11.39
CA ASN A 477 -8.70 8.25 11.40
C ASN A 477 -9.25 6.90 10.95
N THR A 478 -10.37 6.90 10.21
CA THR A 478 -10.98 5.68 9.67
C THR A 478 -10.50 5.40 8.25
N VAL A 479 -9.80 4.28 8.07
CA VAL A 479 -9.20 3.81 6.81
C VAL A 479 -9.95 2.59 6.29
N SER A 480 -10.18 2.52 4.98
CA SER A 480 -10.92 1.40 4.39
C SER A 480 -10.34 0.91 3.07
N CYS A 481 -10.27 -0.40 2.88
CA CYS A 481 -10.00 -0.97 1.57
C CYS A 481 -11.20 -0.81 0.62
N THR A 482 -11.06 -1.30 -0.61
CA THR A 482 -12.10 -1.19 -1.65
C THR A 482 -13.46 -1.81 -1.28
N GLY A 483 -13.48 -2.91 -0.49
CA GLY A 483 -14.71 -3.61 -0.13
C GLY A 483 -15.37 -4.42 -1.26
N ALA A 484 -16.51 -5.02 -0.94
CA ALA A 484 -17.22 -5.93 -1.83
C ALA A 484 -17.89 -5.22 -3.02
N GLN A 485 -18.09 -3.92 -2.98
CA GLN A 485 -18.64 -3.15 -4.10
C GLN A 485 -17.83 -3.35 -5.38
N PHE A 486 -16.49 -3.33 -5.28
CA PHE A 486 -15.60 -3.44 -6.44
C PHE A 486 -14.57 -4.58 -6.36
N CYS A 487 -14.45 -5.28 -5.24
CA CYS A 487 -13.44 -6.32 -5.05
C CYS A 487 -14.07 -7.71 -5.00
N GLY A 488 -13.78 -8.57 -5.99
CA GLY A 488 -14.27 -9.95 -6.03
C GLY A 488 -13.68 -10.88 -4.96
N LEU A 489 -12.66 -10.44 -4.21
CA LEU A 489 -12.05 -11.19 -3.10
C LEU A 489 -12.63 -10.79 -1.72
N ALA A 490 -13.32 -9.67 -1.64
CA ALA A 490 -13.86 -9.17 -0.39
C ALA A 490 -15.08 -10.01 0.05
N LEU A 491 -15.10 -10.34 1.34
CA LEU A 491 -16.20 -11.05 2.01
C LEU A 491 -17.28 -10.10 2.51
N ILE A 492 -16.90 -8.84 2.77
CA ILE A 492 -17.79 -7.79 3.26
C ILE A 492 -17.58 -6.50 2.45
N GLU A 493 -18.62 -5.65 2.41
CA GLU A 493 -18.46 -4.25 2.05
C GLU A 493 -17.70 -3.52 3.16
N THR A 494 -16.87 -2.55 2.82
CA THR A 494 -16.04 -1.88 3.81
C THR A 494 -16.25 -0.37 3.86
N LYS A 495 -16.19 0.36 2.74
CA LYS A 495 -16.20 1.83 2.77
C LYS A 495 -17.48 2.39 3.35
N VAL A 496 -18.64 1.90 2.91
CA VAL A 496 -19.94 2.38 3.39
C VAL A 496 -20.12 2.06 4.89
N HIS A 497 -19.76 0.84 5.30
CA HIS A 497 -19.84 0.47 6.71
C HIS A 497 -18.86 1.26 7.57
N ALA A 498 -17.61 1.44 7.11
CA ALA A 498 -16.59 2.18 7.83
C ALA A 498 -17.03 3.64 8.08
N GLU A 499 -17.55 4.31 7.05
CA GLU A 499 -18.04 5.69 7.17
C GLU A 499 -19.24 5.78 8.12
N SER A 500 -20.25 4.89 7.98
CA SER A 500 -21.43 4.88 8.84
C SER A 500 -21.08 4.59 10.30
N VAL A 501 -20.26 3.56 10.54
CA VAL A 501 -19.87 3.16 11.91
C VAL A 501 -19.02 4.23 12.55
N ALA A 502 -18.05 4.83 11.86
CA ALA A 502 -17.22 5.90 12.41
C ALA A 502 -18.05 7.10 12.90
N LYS A 503 -19.01 7.57 12.09
CA LYS A 503 -19.94 8.64 12.46
C LYS A 503 -20.77 8.31 13.71
N LYS A 504 -21.27 7.07 13.79
CA LYS A 504 -22.06 6.64 14.94
C LYS A 504 -21.22 6.49 16.21
N LEU A 505 -19.99 5.99 16.09
CA LEU A 505 -19.05 5.94 17.23
C LEU A 505 -18.71 7.34 17.71
N GLU A 506 -18.44 8.28 16.80
CA GLU A 506 -18.20 9.69 17.12
C GLU A 506 -19.38 10.35 17.85
N ASP A 507 -20.62 9.92 17.58
CA ASP A 507 -21.83 10.39 18.27
C ASP A 507 -22.03 9.76 19.67
N LEU A 508 -21.50 8.56 19.88
CA LEU A 508 -21.73 7.77 21.11
C LEU A 508 -20.67 8.01 22.18
N VAL A 509 -19.40 8.14 21.77
CA VAL A 509 -18.27 8.24 22.71
C VAL A 509 -17.40 9.46 22.42
N THR A 510 -16.58 9.84 23.39
CA THR A 510 -15.51 10.83 23.28
C THR A 510 -14.19 10.15 23.63
N VAL A 511 -13.19 10.34 22.80
CA VAL A 511 -11.80 9.91 23.00
C VAL A 511 -10.91 11.14 23.15
N ASP A 512 -9.76 11.01 23.81
CA ASP A 512 -8.82 12.11 24.08
C ASP A 512 -7.70 12.22 23.04
N ARG A 513 -7.59 11.22 22.15
CA ARG A 513 -6.61 11.17 21.06
C ARG A 513 -7.19 10.55 19.79
N PRO A 514 -6.55 10.71 18.64
CA PRO A 514 -6.90 10.00 17.41
C PRO A 514 -6.91 8.48 17.60
N ILE A 515 -7.98 7.81 17.17
CA ILE A 515 -8.11 6.35 17.19
C ILE A 515 -8.20 5.85 15.74
N ARG A 516 -7.20 5.12 15.29
CA ARG A 516 -7.15 4.55 13.93
C ARG A 516 -8.01 3.31 13.86
N ILE A 517 -9.06 3.36 13.05
CA ILE A 517 -9.94 2.21 12.78
C ILE A 517 -9.78 1.80 11.32
N HIS A 518 -9.09 0.70 11.07
CA HIS A 518 -8.84 0.22 9.72
C HIS A 518 -9.78 -0.93 9.33
N TRP A 519 -10.32 -0.87 8.12
CA TRP A 519 -11.23 -1.86 7.58
C TRP A 519 -10.65 -2.60 6.38
N THR A 520 -10.77 -3.92 6.35
CA THR A 520 -10.41 -4.73 5.18
C THR A 520 -11.46 -5.80 4.90
N GLY A 521 -11.80 -5.99 3.62
CA GLY A 521 -12.84 -6.93 3.20
C GLY A 521 -12.42 -8.41 3.24
N CYS A 522 -11.13 -8.72 3.42
CA CYS A 522 -10.61 -10.10 3.41
C CYS A 522 -9.20 -10.19 3.99
N PRO A 523 -8.67 -11.42 4.22
CA PRO A 523 -7.33 -11.63 4.80
C PRO A 523 -6.14 -11.09 3.99
N ASN A 524 -6.33 -10.53 2.78
CA ASN A 524 -5.26 -9.82 2.07
C ASN A 524 -4.81 -8.53 2.78
N SER A 525 -5.58 -8.06 3.74
CA SER A 525 -5.31 -6.87 4.57
C SER A 525 -4.89 -5.62 3.77
N CYS A 526 -5.61 -5.32 2.68
CA CYS A 526 -5.34 -4.12 1.88
C CYS A 526 -5.60 -2.83 2.65
N GLY A 527 -6.45 -2.86 3.69
CA GLY A 527 -6.69 -1.76 4.63
C GLY A 527 -5.68 -1.69 5.76
N GLN A 528 -4.71 -2.61 5.82
CA GLN A 528 -3.64 -2.63 6.83
C GLN A 528 -4.16 -2.70 8.28
N VAL A 529 -5.12 -3.58 8.54
CA VAL A 529 -5.83 -3.65 9.83
C VAL A 529 -4.91 -4.02 11.00
N GLN A 530 -3.78 -4.65 10.77
CA GLN A 530 -2.85 -5.06 11.81
C GLN A 530 -1.99 -3.91 12.37
N VAL A 531 -1.92 -2.75 11.69
CA VAL A 531 -1.17 -1.58 12.18
C VAL A 531 -2.06 -0.56 12.89
N ALA A 532 -3.37 -0.79 12.93
CA ALA A 532 -4.34 0.13 13.50
C ALA A 532 -4.55 -0.10 14.99
N ASP A 533 -5.00 0.94 15.71
CA ASP A 533 -5.49 0.80 17.07
C ASP A 533 -6.61 -0.25 17.13
N ILE A 534 -7.57 -0.19 16.18
CA ILE A 534 -8.62 -1.19 15.96
C ILE A 534 -8.64 -1.60 14.49
N GLY A 535 -8.50 -2.88 14.21
CA GLY A 535 -8.56 -3.45 12.87
C GLY A 535 -9.80 -4.31 12.66
N ILE A 536 -10.56 -4.09 11.59
CA ILE A 536 -11.78 -4.84 11.27
C ILE A 536 -11.57 -5.59 9.95
N MET A 537 -11.53 -6.93 10.02
CA MET A 537 -11.29 -7.79 8.87
C MET A 537 -12.51 -8.66 8.57
N GLY A 538 -13.00 -8.59 7.34
CA GLY A 538 -14.12 -9.42 6.88
C GLY A 538 -13.87 -10.91 7.07
N ALA A 539 -14.81 -11.58 7.71
CA ALA A 539 -14.83 -13.01 8.00
C ALA A 539 -16.28 -13.51 8.14
N PRO A 540 -16.52 -14.81 8.01
CA PRO A 540 -17.83 -15.35 8.33
C PRO A 540 -18.15 -15.22 9.82
N ALA A 541 -19.42 -14.91 10.16
CA ALA A 541 -19.98 -14.98 11.50
C ALA A 541 -21.21 -15.89 11.53
N ARG A 542 -21.69 -16.18 12.71
CA ARG A 542 -22.93 -16.93 12.92
C ARG A 542 -23.86 -16.15 13.84
N LYS A 543 -25.14 -16.12 13.49
CA LYS A 543 -26.19 -15.49 14.28
C LYS A 543 -27.33 -16.49 14.50
N LEU A 544 -27.93 -16.47 15.68
CA LEU A 544 -29.14 -17.25 15.96
C LEU A 544 -30.31 -16.62 15.19
N ASN A 545 -30.99 -17.41 14.39
CA ASN A 545 -32.28 -17.01 13.81
C ASN A 545 -33.35 -17.25 14.87
N GLU A 546 -33.97 -16.20 15.35
CA GLU A 546 -34.99 -16.24 16.44
C GLU A 546 -36.25 -17.01 16.03
N GLU A 547 -36.62 -16.99 14.74
CA GLU A 547 -37.83 -17.70 14.26
C GLU A 547 -37.59 -19.21 14.18
N THR A 548 -36.40 -19.65 13.79
CA THR A 548 -36.12 -21.07 13.55
C THR A 548 -35.32 -21.73 14.67
N GLY A 549 -34.75 -20.97 15.60
CA GLY A 549 -33.86 -21.45 16.65
C GLY A 549 -32.52 -22.00 16.13
N LYS A 550 -32.15 -21.78 14.84
CA LYS A 550 -30.95 -22.32 14.22
C LYS A 550 -29.86 -21.25 14.02
N MET A 551 -28.59 -21.64 14.16
CA MET A 551 -27.47 -20.79 13.81
C MET A 551 -27.35 -20.64 12.29
N MET A 552 -27.39 -19.40 11.81
CA MET A 552 -27.21 -19.06 10.39
C MET A 552 -25.84 -18.41 10.17
N ALA A 553 -25.24 -18.65 9.00
CA ALA A 553 -24.06 -17.93 8.56
C ALA A 553 -24.46 -16.52 8.08
N VAL A 554 -23.79 -15.52 8.61
CA VAL A 554 -24.00 -14.11 8.24
C VAL A 554 -22.66 -13.44 7.91
N PRO A 555 -22.64 -12.33 7.15
CA PRO A 555 -21.45 -11.49 7.02
C PRO A 555 -20.99 -11.02 8.40
N GLY A 556 -19.69 -11.09 8.63
CA GLY A 556 -19.11 -10.70 9.92
C GLY A 556 -17.67 -10.30 9.80
N CYS A 557 -16.99 -10.16 10.93
CA CYS A 557 -15.61 -9.74 10.98
C CYS A 557 -14.82 -10.39 12.12
N LYS A 558 -13.49 -10.23 12.01
CA LYS A 558 -12.52 -10.35 13.11
C LYS A 558 -12.10 -8.94 13.50
N ILE A 559 -11.95 -8.70 14.78
CA ILE A 559 -11.47 -7.44 15.34
C ILE A 559 -10.05 -7.67 15.87
N PHE A 560 -9.12 -6.82 15.48
CA PHE A 560 -7.75 -6.76 15.99
C PHE A 560 -7.61 -5.51 16.83
N VAL A 561 -6.80 -5.52 17.88
CA VAL A 561 -6.58 -4.39 18.78
C VAL A 561 -5.10 -4.27 19.10
N GLY A 562 -4.58 -3.05 19.17
CA GLY A 562 -3.25 -2.75 19.67
C GLY A 562 -2.15 -2.73 18.62
N GLY A 563 -2.47 -2.68 17.32
CA GLY A 563 -1.47 -2.35 16.29
C GLY A 563 -0.96 -0.93 16.45
N ARG A 564 0.28 -0.66 16.03
CA ARG A 564 0.91 0.65 16.20
C ARG A 564 1.78 1.00 15.01
N ILE A 565 1.82 2.29 14.69
CA ILE A 565 2.64 2.92 13.63
C ILE A 565 3.61 3.89 14.31
N GLY A 566 4.74 4.18 13.69
CA GLY A 566 5.76 5.09 14.21
C GLY A 566 6.96 4.32 14.78
N GLU A 567 7.70 4.92 15.70
CA GLU A 567 8.93 4.33 16.24
C GLU A 567 8.70 3.00 16.98
N ASP A 568 7.59 2.89 17.72
CA ASP A 568 7.21 1.66 18.40
C ASP A 568 6.27 0.80 17.54
N ALA A 569 6.45 0.83 16.23
CA ALA A 569 5.58 0.13 15.29
C ALA A 569 5.55 -1.38 15.57
N HIS A 570 4.35 -1.94 15.62
CA HIS A 570 4.15 -3.38 15.71
C HIS A 570 2.79 -3.80 15.16
N LEU A 571 2.67 -5.06 14.82
CA LEU A 571 1.47 -5.65 14.23
C LEU A 571 0.64 -6.39 15.28
N ALA A 572 -0.66 -6.09 15.32
CA ALA A 572 -1.64 -6.95 15.99
C ALA A 572 -1.88 -8.18 15.11
N LEU A 573 -1.19 -9.30 15.38
CA LEU A 573 -1.24 -10.49 14.55
C LEU A 573 -2.43 -11.40 14.89
N GLU A 574 -2.81 -11.47 16.15
CA GLU A 574 -3.93 -12.30 16.61
C GLU A 574 -5.22 -11.47 16.75
N PRO A 575 -6.37 -12.00 16.34
CA PRO A 575 -7.62 -11.29 16.52
C PRO A 575 -8.02 -11.23 18.00
N PHE A 576 -8.34 -10.03 18.47
CA PHE A 576 -8.90 -9.78 19.80
C PHE A 576 -10.29 -10.45 19.94
N LYS A 577 -11.11 -10.36 18.88
CA LYS A 577 -12.43 -11.01 18.81
C LYS A 577 -12.70 -11.54 17.42
N SER A 578 -13.40 -12.67 17.30
CA SER A 578 -13.74 -13.29 16.02
C SER A 578 -15.21 -13.65 15.95
N GLY A 579 -15.76 -13.70 14.72
CA GLY A 579 -17.15 -14.10 14.50
C GLY A 579 -18.17 -13.04 14.92
N VAL A 580 -17.77 -11.76 14.97
CA VAL A 580 -18.69 -10.65 15.25
C VAL A 580 -19.53 -10.39 13.98
N PRO A 581 -20.88 -10.42 14.08
CA PRO A 581 -21.73 -10.04 12.94
C PRO A 581 -21.50 -8.60 12.51
N LEU A 582 -21.62 -8.33 11.20
CA LEU A 582 -21.37 -7.01 10.63
C LEU A 582 -22.52 -6.02 10.82
N ALA A 583 -23.69 -6.52 11.21
CA ALA A 583 -24.85 -5.67 11.48
C ALA A 583 -24.51 -4.64 12.55
N GLU A 584 -24.88 -3.38 12.31
CA GLU A 584 -24.44 -2.25 13.15
C GLU A 584 -24.97 -2.37 14.59
N GLU A 585 -26.16 -2.95 14.77
CA GLU A 585 -26.75 -3.22 16.08
C GLU A 585 -25.93 -4.19 16.94
N GLU A 586 -25.05 -4.99 16.32
CA GLU A 586 -24.16 -5.92 17.01
C GLU A 586 -22.71 -5.40 17.04
N LEU A 587 -22.23 -4.85 15.92
CA LEU A 587 -20.85 -4.40 15.80
C LEU A 587 -20.58 -3.12 16.61
N ILE A 588 -21.50 -2.13 16.60
CA ILE A 588 -21.27 -0.86 17.29
C ILE A 588 -21.14 -1.02 18.81
N PRO A 589 -22.00 -1.77 19.52
CA PRO A 589 -21.81 -2.03 20.94
C PRO A 589 -20.45 -2.66 21.27
N GLU A 590 -19.99 -3.62 20.46
CA GLU A 590 -18.68 -4.24 20.63
C GLU A 590 -17.54 -3.23 20.49
N LEU A 591 -17.61 -2.36 19.49
CA LEU A 591 -16.59 -1.33 19.29
C LEU A 591 -16.61 -0.27 20.39
N VAL A 592 -17.78 0.09 20.90
CA VAL A 592 -17.91 1.00 22.05
C VAL A 592 -17.29 0.39 23.30
N GLU A 593 -17.48 -0.90 23.55
CA GLU A 593 -16.87 -1.62 24.66
C GLU A 593 -15.34 -1.61 24.54
N ILE A 594 -14.80 -1.95 23.38
CA ILE A 594 -13.36 -1.92 23.09
C ILE A 594 -12.80 -0.51 23.26
N LEU A 595 -13.47 0.52 22.73
CA LEU A 595 -13.04 1.91 22.89
C LEU A 595 -12.96 2.33 24.35
N LYS A 596 -13.88 1.86 25.20
CA LYS A 596 -13.89 2.16 26.63
C LYS A 596 -12.82 1.38 27.40
N SER A 597 -12.68 0.08 27.15
CA SER A 597 -11.75 -0.79 27.90
C SER A 597 -10.29 -0.57 27.51
N GLU A 598 -10.01 -0.42 26.23
CA GLU A 598 -8.63 -0.38 25.71
C GLU A 598 -8.13 1.05 25.45
N PHE A 599 -9.03 2.01 25.20
CA PHE A 599 -8.66 3.37 24.78
C PHE A 599 -9.24 4.47 25.68
N GLY A 600 -9.84 4.13 26.82
CA GLY A 600 -10.31 5.09 27.80
C GLY A 600 -11.48 5.98 27.35
N ALA A 601 -12.18 5.59 26.28
CA ALA A 601 -13.33 6.36 25.79
C ALA A 601 -14.42 6.51 26.85
N VAL A 602 -15.10 7.66 26.85
CA VAL A 602 -16.21 7.95 27.77
C VAL A 602 -17.48 8.21 26.95
N ASP A 603 -18.63 7.89 27.54
CA ASP A 603 -19.92 8.17 26.90
C ASP A 603 -20.11 9.66 26.63
N LYS A 604 -20.48 10.00 25.40
CA LYS A 604 -20.77 11.37 25.02
C LYS A 604 -22.03 11.84 25.72
N LYS A 605 -21.95 12.91 26.52
CA LYS A 605 -23.11 13.47 27.25
C LYS A 605 -24.13 13.99 26.24
N VAL A 606 -25.25 13.29 26.08
CA VAL A 606 -26.36 13.71 25.23
C VAL A 606 -26.95 15.00 25.82
N ARG A 607 -26.86 16.13 25.10
CA ARG A 607 -27.47 17.39 25.52
C ARG A 607 -28.99 17.17 25.69
N LYS A 608 -29.57 17.70 26.76
CA LYS A 608 -31.02 17.59 27.09
C LYS A 608 -31.92 17.95 25.88
N ARG A 609 -31.44 18.85 25.02
CA ARG A 609 -32.12 19.31 23.80
C ARG A 609 -32.26 18.24 22.74
N ASP A 610 -31.27 17.33 22.61
CA ASP A 610 -31.26 16.23 21.61
C ASP A 610 -32.11 15.05 22.09
N LYS A 611 -32.22 14.85 23.42
CA LYS A 611 -33.18 13.91 24.00
C LYS A 611 -34.62 14.31 23.71
N ILE A 612 -34.95 15.61 23.73
CA ILE A 612 -36.28 16.13 23.44
C ILE A 612 -36.58 15.98 21.93
N LYS A 613 -35.63 16.28 21.05
CA LYS A 613 -35.81 16.07 19.60
C LYS A 613 -36.06 14.60 19.24
N LYS A 614 -35.30 13.67 19.81
CA LYS A 614 -35.50 12.22 19.65
C LYS A 614 -36.86 11.73 20.18
N LEU A 615 -37.35 12.31 21.29
CA LEU A 615 -38.66 11.98 21.90
C LEU A 615 -39.85 12.52 21.07
N VAL A 616 -39.65 13.59 20.29
CA VAL A 616 -40.73 14.27 19.52
C VAL A 616 -40.63 13.96 18.03
N GLY A 617 -39.73 13.05 17.59
CA GLY A 617 -39.63 12.63 16.20
C GLY A 617 -39.17 13.71 15.21
N LEU A 618 -38.52 14.77 15.71
CA LEU A 618 -37.94 15.85 14.90
C LEU A 618 -36.43 15.56 14.73
N SER A 619 -36.05 15.09 13.53
CA SER A 619 -34.66 14.93 13.11
C SER A 619 -34.03 16.28 12.78
#